data_74d7d1fe5918ed1dfdff88faa980a931
#
_entry.id   74d7d1fe5918ed1dfdff88faa980a931
#
_cell.length_a   1.000
_cell.length_b   1.000
_cell.length_c   1.000
_cell.angle_alpha   90.00
_cell.angle_beta   90.00
_cell.angle_gamma   90.00
#
_symmetry.space_group_name_H-M   'P 1'
#
loop_
_entity.id
_entity.type
_entity.pdbx_description
1 polymer ?
#
loop_
_entity_poly.entity_id
_entity_poly.type
_entity_poly.pdbx_seq_one_letter_code
_entity_poly.pdbx_strand_id
1 'polypeptide(L)'
;MNNIPKMKIGIVAVSRDCFPESLSVNRRKALVDAYAAKYDAADIYECPVCIVESEIHMVQALEDVKAAGCNALCVYLGNFGPEISETLLAKHFDGPKMFVAAAEETQENLIQGRGDAYCGMLNASYNLALRNIGAYIPEYPVGDADDCADMIHEFLRIARAISV
;
A
#
# COMPACT_ATOMS: atom_id res chain seq x y z
N MET A 1 14.33 30.06 -0.42
CA MET A 1 14.15 28.84 0.42
C MET A 1 13.01 28.05 -0.20
N ASN A 2 13.29 26.84 -0.66
CA ASN A 2 12.19 25.95 -1.11
C ASN A 2 11.56 25.32 0.12
N ASN A 3 10.39 25.82 0.48
CA ASN A 3 9.61 25.34 1.64
C ASN A 3 8.70 24.14 1.24
N ILE A 4 9.12 23.37 0.25
CA ILE A 4 8.40 22.20 -0.23
C ILE A 4 8.90 20.99 0.55
N PRO A 5 8.06 20.31 1.35
CA PRO A 5 8.49 19.14 2.09
C PRO A 5 8.90 18.01 1.14
N LYS A 6 9.98 17.32 1.47
CA LYS A 6 10.33 16.06 0.80
C LYS A 6 9.42 14.95 1.36
N MET A 7 8.75 14.26 0.45
CA MET A 7 7.91 13.12 0.81
C MET A 7 8.65 11.83 0.45
N LYS A 8 8.57 10.84 1.33
CA LYS A 8 9.03 9.47 1.09
C LYS A 8 7.93 8.52 1.56
N ILE A 9 7.38 7.76 0.63
CA ILE A 9 6.30 6.83 0.91
C ILE A 9 6.82 5.40 1.10
N GLY A 10 6.44 4.77 2.20
CA GLY A 10 6.67 3.34 2.44
C GLY A 10 5.56 2.50 1.82
N ILE A 11 5.93 1.54 0.98
CA ILE A 11 4.98 0.59 0.38
C ILE A 11 5.00 -0.69 1.21
N VAL A 12 3.90 -0.94 1.90
CA VAL A 12 3.71 -2.15 2.71
C VAL A 12 2.67 -3.05 2.04
N ALA A 13 3.12 -4.21 1.55
CA ALA A 13 2.22 -5.19 0.98
C ALA A 13 1.50 -5.97 2.08
N VAL A 14 0.26 -6.34 1.83
CA VAL A 14 -0.54 -7.19 2.71
C VAL A 14 -0.95 -8.47 2.01
N SER A 15 -1.14 -9.54 2.78
CA SER A 15 -1.54 -10.85 2.26
C SER A 15 -2.43 -11.55 3.29
N ARG A 16 -3.53 -12.11 2.84
CA ARG A 16 -4.30 -13.03 3.65
C ARG A 16 -3.69 -14.43 3.56
N ASP A 17 -3.65 -15.17 4.67
CA ASP A 17 -2.97 -16.46 4.78
C ASP A 17 -3.48 -17.54 3.79
N CYS A 18 -4.75 -17.45 3.36
CA CYS A 18 -5.32 -18.35 2.35
C CYS A 18 -4.91 -18.03 0.91
N PHE A 19 -4.15 -16.95 0.68
CA PHE A 19 -3.59 -16.58 -0.61
C PHE A 19 -2.05 -16.70 -0.61
N PRO A 20 -1.40 -16.91 -1.77
CA PRO A 20 0.05 -16.94 -1.82
C PRO A 20 0.65 -15.60 -1.41
N GLU A 21 1.46 -15.57 -0.35
CA GLU A 21 2.20 -14.37 0.08
C GLU A 21 3.11 -13.86 -1.04
N SER A 22 3.75 -14.80 -1.78
CA SER A 22 4.62 -14.46 -2.90
C SER A 22 3.94 -13.64 -3.99
N LEU A 23 2.63 -13.81 -4.20
CA LEU A 23 1.86 -12.99 -5.13
C LEU A 23 1.87 -11.51 -4.70
N SER A 24 1.63 -11.25 -3.43
CA SER A 24 1.62 -9.92 -2.86
C SER A 24 3.00 -9.26 -2.91
N VAL A 25 4.04 -10.03 -2.56
CA VAL A 25 5.44 -9.58 -2.61
C VAL A 25 5.88 -9.24 -4.04
N ASN A 26 5.57 -10.10 -5.01
CA ASN A 26 5.93 -9.88 -6.41
C ASN A 26 5.20 -8.67 -7.01
N ARG A 27 3.91 -8.51 -6.71
CA ARG A 27 3.12 -7.36 -7.15
C ARG A 27 3.63 -6.05 -6.53
N ARG A 28 4.03 -6.06 -5.26
CA ARG A 28 4.70 -4.90 -4.63
C ARG A 28 5.98 -4.53 -5.35
N LYS A 29 6.82 -5.54 -5.64
CA LYS A 29 8.06 -5.28 -6.37
C LYS A 29 7.78 -4.68 -7.75
N ALA A 30 6.84 -5.23 -8.50
CA ALA A 30 6.44 -4.71 -9.81
C ALA A 30 5.96 -3.25 -9.71
N LEU A 31 5.17 -2.92 -8.70
CA LEU A 31 4.72 -1.56 -8.41
C LEU A 31 5.89 -0.60 -8.15
N VAL A 32 6.85 -1.01 -7.32
CA VAL A 32 8.02 -0.18 -7.00
C VAL A 32 8.89 0.03 -8.25
N ASP A 33 9.10 -1.02 -9.05
CA ASP A 33 9.84 -0.95 -10.32
C ASP A 33 9.12 -0.01 -11.32
N ALA A 34 7.79 -0.11 -11.45
CA ALA A 34 6.98 0.77 -12.30
C ALA A 34 7.05 2.24 -11.86
N TYR A 35 6.98 2.48 -10.54
CA TYR A 35 7.13 3.83 -10.00
C TYR A 35 8.51 4.43 -10.33
N ALA A 36 9.57 3.66 -10.07
CA ALA A 36 10.94 4.11 -10.32
C ALA A 36 11.25 4.35 -11.82
N ALA A 37 10.53 3.67 -12.72
CA ALA A 37 10.65 3.88 -14.16
C ALA A 37 10.00 5.20 -14.63
N LYS A 38 8.98 5.69 -13.92
CA LYS A 38 8.21 6.88 -14.30
C LYS A 38 8.58 8.13 -13.49
N TYR A 39 8.95 7.95 -12.22
CA TYR A 39 9.09 9.02 -11.23
C TYR A 39 10.42 8.92 -10.47
N ASP A 40 10.63 9.79 -9.48
CA ASP A 40 11.85 9.77 -8.68
C ASP A 40 11.84 8.57 -7.71
N ALA A 41 12.76 7.63 -7.92
CA ALA A 41 12.92 6.45 -7.06
C ALA A 41 13.22 6.81 -5.59
N ALA A 42 13.69 8.03 -5.31
CA ALA A 42 13.93 8.49 -3.93
C ALA A 42 12.64 8.79 -3.15
N ASP A 43 11.52 8.97 -3.85
CA ASP A 43 10.21 9.23 -3.23
C ASP A 43 9.55 7.95 -2.68
N ILE A 44 10.01 6.76 -3.09
CA ILE A 44 9.39 5.47 -2.74
C ILE A 44 10.35 4.56 -1.97
N TYR A 45 9.83 3.82 -1.03
CA TYR A 45 10.54 2.80 -0.26
C TYR A 45 9.75 1.49 -0.25
N GLU A 46 10.37 0.41 -0.70
CA GLU A 46 9.80 -0.93 -0.62
C GLU A 46 10.05 -1.51 0.78
N CYS A 47 9.00 -1.63 1.59
CA CYS A 47 9.09 -2.32 2.87
C CYS A 47 9.26 -3.83 2.62
N PRO A 48 10.31 -4.48 3.14
CA PRO A 48 10.52 -5.90 2.92
C PRO A 48 9.49 -6.78 3.64
N VAL A 49 8.83 -6.23 4.66
CA VAL A 49 7.81 -6.96 5.42
C VAL A 49 6.51 -7.02 4.63
N CYS A 50 5.96 -8.23 4.48
CA CYS A 50 4.59 -8.45 4.05
C CYS A 50 3.73 -8.79 5.26
N ILE A 51 2.59 -8.12 5.43
CA ILE A 51 1.69 -8.37 6.56
C ILE A 51 0.74 -9.52 6.21
N VAL A 52 0.99 -10.69 6.78
CA VAL A 52 0.18 -11.89 6.57
C VAL A 52 -0.52 -12.25 7.87
N GLU A 53 -1.82 -11.97 7.98
CA GLU A 53 -2.71 -12.32 9.12
C GLU A 53 -2.08 -12.11 10.52
N SER A 54 -1.15 -11.13 10.65
CA SER A 54 -0.32 -10.99 11.84
C SER A 54 -0.10 -9.54 12.23
N GLU A 55 -0.49 -9.21 13.46
CA GLU A 55 -0.15 -7.94 14.10
C GLU A 55 1.34 -7.83 14.41
N ILE A 56 2.05 -8.96 14.53
CA ILE A 56 3.51 -8.97 14.68
C ILE A 56 4.16 -8.41 13.41
N HIS A 57 3.74 -8.89 12.24
CA HIS A 57 4.20 -8.35 10.96
C HIS A 57 3.83 -6.87 10.80
N MET A 58 2.66 -6.46 11.30
CA MET A 58 2.25 -5.04 11.28
C MET A 58 3.22 -4.17 12.09
N VAL A 59 3.60 -4.60 13.30
CA VAL A 59 4.58 -3.87 14.13
C VAL A 59 5.94 -3.79 13.43
N GLN A 60 6.42 -4.91 12.88
CA GLN A 60 7.68 -4.96 12.14
C GLN A 60 7.67 -4.02 10.92
N ALA A 61 6.59 -4.02 10.13
CA ALA A 61 6.44 -3.13 8.98
C ALA A 61 6.41 -1.66 9.41
N LEU A 62 5.70 -1.34 10.50
CA LEU A 62 5.64 0.02 11.05
C LEU A 62 7.02 0.52 11.50
N GLU A 63 7.78 -0.33 12.19
CA GLU A 63 9.14 -0.01 12.62
C GLU A 63 10.08 0.18 11.43
N ASP A 64 9.98 -0.69 10.43
CA ASP A 64 10.82 -0.64 9.23
C ASP A 64 10.59 0.64 8.41
N VAL A 65 9.34 0.99 8.09
CA VAL A 65 9.05 2.22 7.34
C VAL A 65 9.44 3.47 8.12
N LYS A 66 9.29 3.48 9.45
CA LYS A 66 9.77 4.57 10.30
C LYS A 66 11.29 4.69 10.30
N ALA A 67 12.01 3.57 10.42
CA ALA A 67 13.47 3.52 10.37
C ALA A 67 14.01 3.97 9.01
N ALA A 68 13.29 3.66 7.93
CA ALA A 68 13.61 4.13 6.58
C ALA A 68 13.35 5.63 6.35
N GLY A 69 12.78 6.34 7.34
CA GLY A 69 12.45 7.77 7.25
C GLY A 69 11.25 8.07 6.37
N CYS A 70 10.33 7.12 6.21
CA CYS A 70 9.10 7.35 5.47
C CYS A 70 8.17 8.27 6.27
N ASN A 71 7.63 9.29 5.62
CA ASN A 71 6.67 10.24 6.17
C ASN A 71 5.30 10.18 5.48
N ALA A 72 5.13 9.23 4.56
CA ALA A 72 3.85 8.80 3.99
C ALA A 72 3.80 7.27 3.91
N LEU A 73 2.60 6.71 3.89
CA LEU A 73 2.38 5.26 3.87
C LEU A 73 1.43 4.87 2.74
N CYS A 74 1.77 3.82 2.01
CA CYS A 74 0.86 3.10 1.14
C CYS A 74 0.67 1.67 1.69
N VAL A 75 -0.55 1.34 2.04
CA VAL A 75 -0.97 -0.04 2.28
C VAL A 75 -1.39 -0.62 0.94
N TYR A 76 -0.62 -1.57 0.45
CA TYR A 76 -0.79 -2.16 -0.87
C TYR A 76 -1.41 -3.55 -0.75
N LEU A 77 -2.64 -3.69 -1.23
CA LEU A 77 -3.30 -4.97 -1.28
C LEU A 77 -2.83 -5.75 -2.52
N GLY A 78 -1.76 -6.49 -2.38
CA GLY A 78 -1.27 -7.39 -3.43
C GLY A 78 -2.17 -8.63 -3.59
N ASN A 79 -2.89 -8.99 -2.53
CA ASN A 79 -4.04 -9.87 -2.52
C ASN A 79 -5.08 -9.36 -1.50
N PHE A 80 -6.02 -10.18 -1.05
CA PHE A 80 -7.17 -9.76 -0.22
C PHE A 80 -6.78 -8.94 1.03
N GLY A 81 -5.68 -9.28 1.70
CA GLY A 81 -5.23 -8.59 2.92
C GLY A 81 -5.99 -8.96 4.21
N PRO A 82 -5.32 -8.81 5.37
CA PRO A 82 -5.91 -9.02 6.70
C PRO A 82 -6.44 -7.69 7.27
N GLU A 83 -7.74 -7.50 7.28
CA GLU A 83 -8.43 -6.24 7.63
C GLU A 83 -8.06 -5.66 9.00
N ILE A 84 -7.67 -6.49 9.97
CA ILE A 84 -7.27 -6.01 11.29
C ILE A 84 -5.87 -5.40 11.22
N SER A 85 -4.89 -6.17 10.77
CA SER A 85 -3.48 -5.76 10.79
C SER A 85 -3.21 -4.59 9.85
N GLU A 86 -3.79 -4.57 8.65
CA GLU A 86 -3.63 -3.47 7.69
C GLU A 86 -4.25 -2.15 8.18
N THR A 87 -5.42 -2.21 8.81
CA THR A 87 -6.06 -1.01 9.36
C THR A 87 -5.37 -0.52 10.64
N LEU A 88 -4.83 -1.43 11.46
CA LEU A 88 -3.99 -1.05 12.59
C LEU A 88 -2.67 -0.42 12.15
N LEU A 89 -2.03 -0.89 11.08
CA LEU A 89 -0.88 -0.23 10.50
C LEU A 89 -1.21 1.23 10.14
N ALA A 90 -2.33 1.45 9.43
CA ALA A 90 -2.79 2.78 9.07
C ALA A 90 -3.09 3.63 10.31
N LYS A 91 -3.67 3.06 11.36
CA LYS A 91 -3.97 3.75 12.62
C LYS A 91 -2.73 4.23 13.35
N HIS A 92 -1.67 3.43 13.37
CA HIS A 92 -0.45 3.70 14.14
C HIS A 92 0.66 4.39 13.35
N PHE A 93 0.44 4.64 12.05
CA PHE A 93 1.35 5.44 11.25
C PHE A 93 1.00 6.93 11.37
N ASP A 94 1.96 7.73 11.83
CA ASP A 94 1.81 9.18 11.93
C ASP A 94 2.14 9.81 10.57
N GLY A 95 1.15 10.31 9.86
CA GLY A 95 1.33 10.95 8.55
C GLY A 95 0.24 10.58 7.55
N PRO A 96 0.31 11.16 6.35
CA PRO A 96 -0.59 10.83 5.25
C PRO A 96 -0.48 9.35 4.89
N LYS A 97 -1.60 8.71 4.66
CA LYS A 97 -1.68 7.29 4.31
C LYS A 97 -2.72 7.02 3.25
N MET A 98 -2.46 6.05 2.40
CA MET A 98 -3.35 5.63 1.33
C MET A 98 -3.48 4.11 1.25
N PHE A 99 -4.52 3.67 0.56
CA PHE A 99 -4.74 2.27 0.19
C PHE A 99 -4.92 2.16 -1.31
N VAL A 100 -4.24 1.21 -1.93
CA VAL A 100 -4.43 0.80 -3.32
C VAL A 100 -4.30 -0.72 -3.43
N ALA A 101 -4.88 -1.31 -4.47
CA ALA A 101 -4.93 -2.74 -4.65
C ALA A 101 -4.53 -3.16 -6.06
N ALA A 102 -3.95 -4.35 -6.16
CA ALA A 102 -3.58 -4.95 -7.43
C ALA A 102 -4.81 -5.43 -8.21
N ALA A 103 -4.87 -5.10 -9.49
CA ALA A 103 -5.76 -5.79 -10.42
C ALA A 103 -5.31 -7.24 -10.65
N GLU A 104 -6.26 -8.11 -10.98
CA GLU A 104 -5.91 -9.46 -11.43
C GLU A 104 -5.31 -9.40 -12.83
N GLU A 105 -4.18 -10.07 -13.01
CA GLU A 105 -3.39 -9.99 -14.26
C GLU A 105 -4.06 -10.72 -15.41
N THR A 106 -4.72 -11.85 -15.13
CA THR A 106 -5.43 -12.64 -16.14
C THR A 106 -6.66 -13.34 -15.56
N GLN A 107 -7.64 -13.65 -16.41
CA GLN A 107 -8.77 -14.50 -16.03
C GLN A 107 -8.46 -16.00 -16.15
N GLU A 108 -7.32 -16.36 -16.72
CA GLU A 108 -6.99 -17.75 -17.09
C GLU A 108 -6.53 -18.60 -15.89
N ASN A 109 -5.97 -17.99 -14.85
CA ASN A 109 -5.42 -18.68 -13.68
C ASN A 109 -6.11 -18.30 -12.38
N LEU A 110 -7.44 -18.24 -12.38
CA LEU A 110 -8.25 -17.86 -11.22
C LEU A 110 -7.97 -18.69 -9.94
N ILE A 111 -7.35 -19.86 -10.05
CA ILE A 111 -7.04 -20.71 -8.89
C ILE A 111 -5.64 -20.46 -8.36
N GLN A 112 -4.65 -20.20 -9.21
CA GLN A 112 -3.23 -20.06 -8.82
C GLN A 112 -2.74 -18.61 -8.75
N GLY A 113 -3.30 -17.72 -9.55
CA GLY A 113 -2.93 -16.30 -9.63
C GLY A 113 -3.94 -15.36 -8.99
N ARG A 114 -5.02 -15.88 -8.41
CA ARG A 114 -6.08 -15.09 -7.82
C ARG A 114 -5.64 -14.51 -6.48
N GLY A 115 -5.78 -13.20 -6.34
CA GLY A 115 -5.49 -12.49 -5.08
C GLY A 115 -6.71 -11.90 -4.42
N ASP A 116 -7.82 -11.70 -5.15
CA ASP A 116 -9.04 -11.05 -4.67
C ASP A 116 -8.81 -9.66 -4.02
N ALA A 117 -7.80 -8.94 -4.48
CA ALA A 117 -7.44 -7.66 -3.88
C ALA A 117 -8.56 -6.61 -4.01
N TYR A 118 -9.42 -6.70 -5.04
CA TYR A 118 -10.61 -5.86 -5.15
C TYR A 118 -11.58 -6.09 -3.98
N CYS A 119 -11.87 -7.36 -3.66
CA CYS A 119 -12.71 -7.70 -2.50
C CYS A 119 -12.04 -7.28 -1.20
N GLY A 120 -10.71 -7.43 -1.11
CA GLY A 120 -9.90 -6.93 -0.01
C GLY A 120 -10.04 -5.43 0.19
N MET A 121 -10.01 -4.65 -0.90
CA MET A 121 -10.17 -3.20 -0.86
C MET A 121 -11.55 -2.78 -0.34
N LEU A 122 -12.62 -3.47 -0.75
CA LEU A 122 -13.96 -3.23 -0.20
C LEU A 122 -13.99 -3.49 1.31
N ASN A 123 -13.36 -4.59 1.75
CA ASN A 123 -13.28 -4.93 3.17
C ASN A 123 -12.42 -3.93 3.96
N ALA A 124 -11.26 -3.54 3.43
CA ALA A 124 -10.39 -2.52 4.03
C ALA A 124 -11.13 -1.19 4.19
N SER A 125 -11.81 -0.72 3.13
CA SER A 125 -12.57 0.53 3.13
C SER A 125 -13.66 0.54 4.21
N TYR A 126 -14.42 -0.55 4.31
CA TYR A 126 -15.44 -0.71 5.35
C TYR A 126 -14.82 -0.68 6.76
N ASN A 127 -13.73 -1.40 6.98
CA ASN A 127 -13.07 -1.47 8.27
C ASN A 127 -12.39 -0.17 8.69
N LEU A 128 -11.82 0.59 7.74
CA LEU A 128 -11.30 1.94 8.00
C LEU A 128 -12.42 2.86 8.49
N ALA A 129 -13.57 2.86 7.78
CA ALA A 129 -14.73 3.65 8.17
C ALA A 129 -15.28 3.24 9.54
N LEU A 130 -15.45 1.94 9.78
CA LEU A 130 -15.94 1.41 11.05
C LEU A 130 -15.06 1.79 12.24
N ARG A 131 -13.76 1.86 12.04
CA ARG A 131 -12.76 2.22 13.07
C ARG A 131 -12.46 3.71 13.11
N ASN A 132 -13.10 4.51 12.28
CA ASN A 132 -12.84 5.95 12.15
C ASN A 132 -11.35 6.26 11.89
N ILE A 133 -10.74 5.52 10.98
CA ILE A 133 -9.34 5.70 10.56
C ILE A 133 -9.34 6.42 9.22
N GLY A 134 -8.78 7.64 9.18
CA GLY A 134 -8.62 8.41 7.96
C GLY A 134 -7.50 7.83 7.09
N ALA A 135 -7.83 7.53 5.83
CA ALA A 135 -6.87 7.17 4.78
C ALA A 135 -7.39 7.66 3.43
N TYR A 136 -6.49 7.98 2.52
CA TYR A 136 -6.85 8.29 1.15
C TYR A 136 -7.09 7.00 0.36
N ILE A 137 -8.21 6.93 -0.32
CA ILE A 137 -8.55 5.86 -1.26
C ILE A 137 -8.87 6.55 -2.57
N PRO A 138 -8.13 6.27 -3.68
CA PRO A 138 -8.44 6.80 -4.99
C PRO A 138 -9.87 6.42 -5.44
N GLU A 139 -10.43 7.17 -6.38
CA GLU A 139 -11.76 6.87 -6.96
C GLU A 139 -11.78 5.47 -7.61
N TYR A 140 -10.67 5.10 -8.25
CA TYR A 140 -10.45 3.76 -8.82
C TYR A 140 -9.23 3.14 -8.14
N PRO A 141 -9.39 2.51 -6.96
CA PRO A 141 -8.25 2.13 -6.12
C PRO A 141 -7.59 0.81 -6.53
N VAL A 142 -8.04 0.17 -7.61
CA VAL A 142 -7.54 -1.11 -8.09
C VAL A 142 -6.97 -0.94 -9.50
N GLY A 143 -5.72 -1.32 -9.69
CA GLY A 143 -5.03 -1.18 -10.96
C GLY A 143 -3.86 -2.13 -11.12
N ASP A 144 -3.24 -2.13 -12.28
CA ASP A 144 -1.97 -2.79 -12.49
C ASP A 144 -0.81 -2.02 -11.82
N ALA A 145 0.42 -2.47 -12.01
CA ALA A 145 1.58 -1.85 -11.39
C ALA A 145 1.77 -0.38 -11.83
N ASP A 146 1.49 -0.09 -13.11
CA ASP A 146 1.60 1.25 -13.69
C ASP A 146 0.51 2.18 -13.17
N ASP A 147 -0.74 1.70 -13.11
CA ASP A 147 -1.88 2.44 -12.55
C ASP A 147 -1.65 2.77 -11.08
N CYS A 148 -1.20 1.78 -10.29
CA CYS A 148 -0.89 1.97 -8.87
C CYS A 148 0.26 2.97 -8.67
N ALA A 149 1.28 2.96 -9.53
CA ALA A 149 2.37 3.94 -9.48
C ALA A 149 1.85 5.37 -9.71
N ASP A 150 0.94 5.54 -10.66
CA ASP A 150 0.34 6.85 -10.95
C ASP A 150 -0.54 7.34 -9.80
N MET A 151 -1.34 6.45 -9.18
CA MET A 151 -2.14 6.76 -7.98
C MET A 151 -1.27 7.19 -6.80
N ILE A 152 -0.13 6.51 -6.59
CA ILE A 152 0.81 6.85 -5.52
C ILE A 152 1.46 8.21 -5.80
N HIS A 153 1.85 8.48 -7.04
CA HIS A 153 2.42 9.77 -7.41
C HIS A 153 1.45 10.92 -7.16
N GLU A 154 0.18 10.75 -7.55
CA GLU A 154 -0.87 11.75 -7.28
C GLU A 154 -1.09 11.95 -5.78
N PHE A 155 -1.15 10.86 -5.01
CA PHE A 155 -1.25 10.94 -3.56
C PHE A 155 -0.08 11.71 -2.93
N LEU A 156 1.16 11.47 -3.39
CA LEU A 156 2.32 12.21 -2.89
C LEU A 156 2.26 13.71 -3.17
N ARG A 157 1.65 14.12 -4.29
CA ARG A 157 1.38 15.54 -4.58
C ARG A 157 0.41 16.14 -3.57
N ILE A 158 -0.66 15.40 -3.24
CA ILE A 158 -1.65 15.80 -2.22
C ILE A 158 -0.99 15.85 -0.84
N ALA A 159 -0.29 14.78 -0.45
CA ALA A 159 0.39 14.69 0.84
C ALA A 159 1.41 15.81 1.04
N ARG A 160 2.15 16.16 -0.01
CA ARG A 160 3.10 17.27 0.01
C ARG A 160 2.42 18.61 0.26
N ALA A 161 1.25 18.85 -0.34
CA ALA A 161 0.50 20.09 -0.19
C ALA A 161 -0.05 20.27 1.23
N ILE A 162 -0.49 19.18 1.89
CA ILE A 162 -1.06 19.26 3.26
C ILE A 162 0.01 19.20 4.36
N SER A 163 1.26 18.96 4.02
CA SER A 163 2.39 18.88 4.98
C SER A 163 3.19 20.19 5.09
N VAL A 164 2.71 21.27 4.49
CA VAL A 164 3.33 22.63 4.53
C VAL A 164 2.95 23.38 5.79
#